data_36ff5d2b8df32b100afe1d23ce6fae20
#
_entry.id   36ff5d2b8df32b100afe1d23ce6fae20
#
_cell.length_a   1.000
_cell.length_b   1.000
_cell.length_c   1.000
_cell.angle_alpha   90.00
_cell.angle_beta   90.00
_cell.angle_gamma   90.00
#
_symmetry.space_group_name_H-M   'P 1'
#
loop_
_entity.id
_entity.type
_entity.pdbx_description
1 polymer ?
#
loop_
_entity_poly.entity_id
_entity_poly.type
_entity_poly.pdbx_seq_one_letter_code
_entity_poly.pdbx_strand_id
1 'polypeptide(L)'
;MQLSKDLYSFFSDLQNNNNRDWFTDHKPRFKSLETQVKAFGEQLKYQLNQHDHIDRFKLFRIYRDVRFSKDKTPYKTHFGLTWHRTKPLYRGGYYLHLSPGNSFLACGFWDPKPPDLKRIRQEIDVAGEEYRSILNDKTFKSVWGELQGKAVKTAPKGYAKDHPNIDLLRFKQHIFIIKYDDNAVCQPEFLDHADKALQAVRPFVDFMSEVLTTNADGESLL
;
A
#
# COMPACT_ATOMS: atom_id res chain seq x y z
N MET A 1 10.60 10.81 14.70
CA MET A 1 10.91 9.44 15.20
C MET A 1 11.71 8.72 14.13
N GLN A 2 12.80 8.01 14.50
CA GLN A 2 13.76 7.44 13.53
C GLN A 2 13.78 5.92 13.66
N LEU A 3 13.81 5.22 12.53
CA LEU A 3 13.99 3.77 12.46
C LEU A 3 15.49 3.43 12.50
N SER A 4 15.85 2.38 13.23
CA SER A 4 17.25 1.94 13.38
C SER A 4 17.74 1.22 12.12
N LYS A 5 19.00 1.46 11.72
CA LYS A 5 19.69 0.67 10.69
C LYS A 5 19.81 -0.81 11.07
N ASP A 6 19.75 -1.12 12.36
CA ASP A 6 19.77 -2.51 12.87
C ASP A 6 18.60 -3.36 12.35
N LEU A 7 17.48 -2.72 11.95
CA LEU A 7 16.35 -3.39 11.28
C LEU A 7 16.82 -4.16 10.04
N TYR A 8 17.59 -3.52 9.19
CA TYR A 8 18.08 -4.12 7.94
C TYR A 8 19.14 -5.19 8.19
N SER A 9 20.06 -4.92 9.12
CA SER A 9 21.06 -5.90 9.56
C SER A 9 20.40 -7.14 10.12
N PHE A 10 19.40 -7.00 11.01
CA PHE A 10 18.65 -8.14 11.55
C PHE A 10 17.99 -8.98 10.45
N PHE A 11 17.32 -8.36 9.48
CA PHE A 11 16.66 -9.12 8.42
C PHE A 11 17.64 -9.75 7.44
N SER A 12 18.81 -9.15 7.20
CA SER A 12 19.88 -9.79 6.43
C SER A 12 20.44 -11.01 7.16
N ASP A 13 20.65 -10.93 8.48
CA ASP A 13 21.07 -12.06 9.29
C ASP A 13 20.01 -13.18 9.30
N LEU A 14 18.74 -12.82 9.47
CA LEU A 14 17.61 -13.75 9.43
C LEU A 14 17.45 -14.41 8.06
N GLN A 15 17.70 -13.71 6.96
CA GLN A 15 17.63 -14.30 5.62
C GLN A 15 18.61 -15.45 5.44
N ASN A 16 19.81 -15.33 6.03
CA ASN A 16 20.85 -16.35 5.98
C ASN A 16 20.63 -17.48 6.99
N ASN A 17 19.80 -17.26 8.03
CA ASN A 17 19.59 -18.16 9.16
C ASN A 17 18.11 -18.36 9.47
N ASN A 18 17.26 -18.53 8.45
CA ASN A 18 15.80 -18.54 8.63
C ASN A 18 15.30 -19.89 9.19
N ASN A 19 15.59 -20.14 10.46
CA ASN A 19 15.16 -21.30 11.22
C ASN A 19 14.75 -20.91 12.66
N ARG A 20 14.14 -21.85 13.38
CA ARG A 20 13.55 -21.58 14.71
C ARG A 20 14.59 -21.37 15.79
N ASP A 21 15.69 -22.11 15.75
CA ASP A 21 16.73 -22.06 16.78
C ASP A 21 17.42 -20.70 16.75
N TRP A 22 17.90 -20.29 15.58
CA TRP A 22 18.50 -18.97 15.39
C TRP A 22 17.54 -17.84 15.81
N PHE A 23 16.27 -17.92 15.41
CA PHE A 23 15.30 -16.89 15.77
C PHE A 23 15.02 -16.85 17.27
N THR A 24 15.03 -17.99 17.96
CA THR A 24 14.84 -18.06 19.40
C THR A 24 15.95 -17.31 20.13
N ASP A 25 17.20 -17.49 19.72
CA ASP A 25 18.37 -16.82 20.30
C ASP A 25 18.36 -15.31 20.03
N HIS A 26 17.83 -14.88 18.88
CA HIS A 26 17.79 -13.47 18.45
C HIS A 26 16.43 -12.79 18.69
N LYS A 27 15.49 -13.47 19.34
CA LYS A 27 14.15 -12.95 19.63
C LYS A 27 14.13 -11.65 20.46
N PRO A 28 15.02 -11.44 21.44
CA PRO A 28 15.08 -10.16 22.16
C PRO A 28 15.40 -8.98 21.22
N ARG A 29 16.36 -9.13 20.28
CA ARG A 29 16.72 -8.14 19.26
C ARG A 29 15.52 -7.84 18.35
N PHE A 30 14.84 -8.90 17.85
CA PHE A 30 13.61 -8.74 17.06
C PHE A 30 12.54 -7.96 17.83
N LYS A 31 12.31 -8.27 19.10
CA LYS A 31 11.27 -7.61 19.90
C LYS A 31 11.56 -6.13 20.13
N SER A 32 12.82 -5.75 20.31
CA SER A 32 13.23 -4.33 20.37
C SER A 32 12.89 -3.60 19.06
N LEU A 33 13.26 -4.18 17.91
CA LEU A 33 12.96 -3.63 16.58
C LEU A 33 11.46 -3.58 16.31
N GLU A 34 10.71 -4.63 16.65
CA GLU A 34 9.25 -4.68 16.53
C GLU A 34 8.57 -3.55 17.32
N THR A 35 9.03 -3.28 18.52
CA THR A 35 8.53 -2.18 19.37
C THR A 35 8.79 -0.83 18.73
N GLN A 36 9.99 -0.60 18.18
CA GLN A 36 10.35 0.63 17.50
C GLN A 36 9.51 0.85 16.23
N VAL A 37 9.35 -0.19 15.40
CA VAL A 37 8.55 -0.13 14.17
C VAL A 37 7.06 0.07 14.49
N LYS A 38 6.55 -0.54 15.56
CA LYS A 38 5.19 -0.33 16.02
C LYS A 38 4.96 1.12 16.45
N ALA A 39 5.88 1.68 17.22
CA ALA A 39 5.80 3.08 17.65
C ALA A 39 5.85 4.05 16.44
N PHE A 40 6.68 3.77 15.43
CA PHE A 40 6.69 4.50 14.16
C PHE A 40 5.32 4.43 13.46
N GLY A 41 4.72 3.24 13.39
CA GLY A 41 3.42 3.05 12.76
C GLY A 41 2.27 3.78 13.47
N GLU A 42 2.28 3.81 14.79
CA GLU A 42 1.29 4.58 15.58
C GLU A 42 1.50 6.10 15.40
N GLN A 43 2.75 6.57 15.36
CA GLN A 43 3.03 7.98 15.11
C GLN A 43 2.59 8.41 13.71
N LEU A 44 2.84 7.58 12.68
CA LEU A 44 2.35 7.86 11.33
C LEU A 44 0.81 7.84 11.28
N LYS A 45 0.14 6.92 12.01
CA LYS A 45 -1.31 6.94 12.15
C LYS A 45 -1.82 8.26 12.72
N TYR A 46 -1.14 8.77 13.75
CA TYR A 46 -1.49 10.07 14.36
C TYR A 46 -1.39 11.22 13.34
N GLN A 47 -0.29 11.29 12.57
CA GLN A 47 -0.12 12.31 11.52
C GLN A 47 -1.17 12.17 10.43
N LEU A 48 -1.40 10.96 9.92
CA LEU A 48 -2.42 10.69 8.91
C LEU A 48 -3.82 11.16 9.34
N ASN A 49 -4.18 10.98 10.60
CA ASN A 49 -5.48 11.42 11.12
C ASN A 49 -5.63 12.96 11.25
N GLN A 50 -4.58 13.76 10.93
CA GLN A 50 -4.71 15.20 10.79
C GLN A 50 -5.32 15.59 9.43
N HIS A 51 -5.28 14.69 8.43
CA HIS A 51 -5.72 14.97 7.06
C HIS A 51 -6.45 13.79 6.39
N ASP A 52 -6.61 12.63 7.05
CA ASP A 52 -7.37 11.47 6.57
C ASP A 52 -8.13 10.81 7.73
N HIS A 53 -8.85 9.74 7.46
CA HIS A 53 -9.68 9.00 8.41
C HIS A 53 -9.15 7.57 8.55
N ILE A 54 -8.18 7.34 9.46
CA ILE A 54 -7.56 6.04 9.71
C ILE A 54 -8.12 5.43 10.99
N ASP A 55 -8.88 4.37 10.86
CA ASP A 55 -9.42 3.65 12.02
C ASP A 55 -8.38 2.70 12.63
N ARG A 56 -7.61 2.00 11.80
CA ARG A 56 -6.74 0.93 12.25
C ARG A 56 -5.36 0.96 11.61
N PHE A 57 -4.34 0.89 12.47
CA PHE A 57 -2.98 0.50 12.11
C PHE A 57 -2.76 -0.97 12.45
N LYS A 58 -1.98 -1.67 11.64
CA LYS A 58 -1.58 -3.06 11.88
C LYS A 58 -0.15 -3.29 11.42
N LEU A 59 0.69 -3.78 12.34
CA LEU A 59 1.97 -4.40 12.03
C LEU A 59 1.74 -5.90 11.83
N PHE A 60 2.16 -6.44 10.68
CA PHE A 60 2.02 -7.87 10.40
C PHE A 60 3.02 -8.69 11.20
N ARG A 61 2.57 -9.83 11.71
CA ARG A 61 3.43 -10.81 12.40
C ARG A 61 4.54 -11.31 11.49
N ILE A 62 5.70 -11.59 12.07
CA ILE A 62 6.87 -12.12 11.36
C ILE A 62 6.65 -13.54 10.83
N TYR A 63 5.82 -14.33 11.50
CA TYR A 63 5.56 -15.74 11.13
C TYR A 63 4.89 -15.86 9.76
N ARG A 64 5.40 -16.79 8.93
CA ARG A 64 4.78 -17.15 7.66
C ARG A 64 3.74 -18.26 7.85
N ASP A 65 2.70 -18.23 7.03
CA ASP A 65 1.83 -19.40 6.85
C ASP A 65 2.42 -20.27 5.74
N VAL A 66 3.07 -21.35 6.14
CA VAL A 66 3.80 -22.22 5.22
C VAL A 66 3.05 -23.52 4.88
N ARG A 67 1.78 -23.64 5.29
CA ARG A 67 0.98 -24.87 5.09
C ARG A 67 0.94 -25.29 3.62
N PHE A 68 0.68 -24.34 2.72
CA PHE A 68 0.55 -24.55 1.29
C PHE A 68 1.73 -24.00 0.47
N SER A 69 2.81 -23.53 1.13
CA SER A 69 4.00 -23.00 0.46
C SER A 69 4.99 -24.09 0.16
N LYS A 70 5.65 -24.02 -1.01
CA LYS A 70 6.83 -24.84 -1.31
C LYS A 70 8.03 -24.43 -0.45
N ASP A 71 8.20 -23.13 -0.23
CA ASP A 71 9.20 -22.61 0.67
C ASP A 71 8.71 -22.69 2.12
N LYS A 72 9.41 -23.49 2.94
CA LYS A 72 9.07 -23.78 4.33
C LYS A 72 9.80 -22.92 5.35
N THR A 73 10.54 -21.88 4.92
CA THR A 73 11.17 -20.93 5.86
C THR A 73 10.10 -20.30 6.78
N PRO A 74 10.30 -20.33 8.11
CA PRO A 74 9.21 -20.00 9.05
C PRO A 74 8.94 -18.50 9.22
N TYR A 75 9.89 -17.64 8.85
CA TYR A 75 9.81 -16.21 9.12
C TYR A 75 9.85 -15.36 7.85
N LYS A 76 9.18 -14.21 7.88
CA LYS A 76 9.33 -13.16 6.90
C LYS A 76 10.64 -12.41 7.14
N THR A 77 11.27 -11.92 6.09
CA THR A 77 12.51 -11.13 6.16
C THR A 77 12.21 -9.63 5.98
N HIS A 78 11.07 -9.19 6.48
CA HIS A 78 10.61 -7.82 6.39
C HIS A 78 9.58 -7.50 7.47
N PHE A 79 9.42 -6.22 7.78
CA PHE A 79 8.20 -5.71 8.41
C PHE A 79 7.21 -5.24 7.36
N GLY A 80 5.94 -5.57 7.54
CA GLY A 80 4.83 -5.00 6.76
C GLY A 80 3.90 -4.24 7.71
N LEU A 81 3.61 -2.99 7.38
CA LEU A 81 2.74 -2.11 8.11
C LEU A 81 1.57 -1.70 7.22
N THR A 82 0.35 -1.63 7.76
CA THR A 82 -0.80 -1.15 7.01
C THR A 82 -1.65 -0.22 7.85
N TRP A 83 -2.18 0.82 7.20
CA TRP A 83 -3.13 1.76 7.76
C TRP A 83 -4.42 1.66 6.95
N HIS A 84 -5.51 1.32 7.65
CA HIS A 84 -6.82 1.13 7.04
C HIS A 84 -7.65 2.39 7.22
N ARG A 85 -8.20 2.90 6.14
CA ARG A 85 -9.17 4.00 6.15
C ARG A 85 -10.51 3.53 6.72
N THR A 86 -11.24 4.42 7.36
CA THR A 86 -12.50 4.15 8.08
C THR A 86 -13.61 3.74 7.12
N LYS A 87 -13.95 2.45 7.13
CA LYS A 87 -15.05 1.91 6.32
C LYS A 87 -16.41 2.19 6.99
N PRO A 88 -17.50 2.23 6.21
CA PRO A 88 -17.58 1.95 4.76
C PRO A 88 -17.25 3.17 3.87
N LEU A 89 -17.26 4.40 4.41
CA LEU A 89 -17.12 5.65 3.67
C LEU A 89 -15.77 5.77 2.96
N TYR A 90 -14.68 5.47 3.66
CA TYR A 90 -13.33 5.64 3.13
C TYR A 90 -12.76 4.29 2.71
N ARG A 91 -12.48 4.17 1.40
CA ARG A 91 -11.99 2.93 0.79
C ARG A 91 -10.48 3.03 0.52
N GLY A 92 -9.85 1.86 0.33
CA GLY A 92 -8.41 1.77 0.14
C GLY A 92 -7.64 1.75 1.47
N GLY A 93 -6.35 2.04 1.39
CA GLY A 93 -5.45 2.08 2.52
C GLY A 93 -3.99 2.22 2.10
N TYR A 94 -3.13 2.24 3.10
CA TYR A 94 -1.70 2.50 2.93
C TYR A 94 -0.89 1.31 3.44
N TYR A 95 0.26 1.08 2.83
CA TYR A 95 1.14 -0.02 3.18
C TYR A 95 2.60 0.42 3.11
N LEU A 96 3.37 0.10 4.16
CA LEU A 96 4.81 0.28 4.18
C LEU A 96 5.49 -1.08 4.32
N HIS A 97 6.44 -1.35 3.43
CA HIS A 97 7.30 -2.53 3.44
C HIS A 97 8.71 -2.14 3.80
N LEU A 98 9.26 -2.76 4.84
CA LEU A 98 10.61 -2.52 5.31
C LEU A 98 11.42 -3.80 5.18
N SER A 99 12.27 -3.88 4.16
CA SER A 99 13.09 -5.04 3.84
C SER A 99 14.43 -4.60 3.29
N PRO A 100 15.54 -5.27 3.60
CA PRO A 100 16.86 -4.91 3.05
C PRO A 100 16.83 -4.77 1.53
N GLY A 101 17.23 -3.59 1.03
CA GLY A 101 17.30 -3.27 -0.40
C GLY A 101 15.97 -3.27 -1.15
N ASN A 102 14.83 -3.42 -0.47
CA ASN A 102 13.51 -3.48 -1.10
C ASN A 102 12.41 -2.84 -0.24
N SER A 103 12.70 -1.69 0.36
CA SER A 103 11.70 -0.93 1.10
C SER A 103 10.82 -0.11 0.17
N PHE A 104 9.52 -0.03 0.45
CA PHE A 104 8.59 0.76 -0.34
C PHE A 104 7.34 1.17 0.44
N LEU A 105 6.80 2.32 0.06
CA LEU A 105 5.47 2.79 0.45
C LEU A 105 4.50 2.53 -0.70
N ALA A 106 3.32 2.03 -0.39
CA ALA A 106 2.30 1.75 -1.38
C ALA A 106 0.92 2.22 -0.93
N CYS A 107 0.07 2.55 -1.89
CA CYS A 107 -1.32 2.90 -1.66
C CYS A 107 -2.22 2.40 -2.78
N GLY A 108 -3.53 2.39 -2.53
CA GLY A 108 -4.53 2.07 -3.53
C GLY A 108 -5.24 0.73 -3.30
N PHE A 109 -5.57 0.04 -4.41
CA PHE A 109 -6.46 -1.11 -4.45
C PHE A 109 -5.74 -2.31 -5.06
N TRP A 110 -5.10 -3.12 -4.19
CA TRP A 110 -4.26 -4.25 -4.60
C TRP A 110 -5.05 -5.41 -5.18
N ASP A 111 -6.17 -5.75 -4.56
CA ASP A 111 -7.01 -6.89 -4.97
C ASP A 111 -8.49 -6.53 -4.78
N PRO A 112 -9.01 -5.60 -5.63
CA PRO A 112 -10.41 -5.24 -5.56
C PRO A 112 -11.27 -6.47 -5.88
N LYS A 113 -12.34 -6.66 -5.11
CA LYS A 113 -13.31 -7.73 -5.38
C LYS A 113 -13.97 -7.51 -6.74
N PRO A 114 -14.47 -8.58 -7.39
CA PRO A 114 -15.09 -8.44 -8.72
C PRO A 114 -16.17 -7.35 -8.83
N PRO A 115 -17.07 -7.13 -7.85
CA PRO A 115 -18.01 -6.02 -7.89
C PRO A 115 -17.32 -4.64 -7.86
N ASP A 116 -16.31 -4.48 -6.98
CA ASP A 116 -15.55 -3.24 -6.87
C ASP A 116 -14.81 -2.93 -8.18
N LEU A 117 -14.13 -3.94 -8.76
CA LEU A 117 -13.42 -3.78 -10.04
C LEU A 117 -14.38 -3.45 -11.18
N LYS A 118 -15.58 -4.04 -11.19
CA LYS A 118 -16.61 -3.70 -12.17
C LYS A 118 -17.05 -2.24 -12.02
N ARG A 119 -17.31 -1.78 -10.81
CA ARG A 119 -17.72 -0.40 -10.53
C ARG A 119 -16.63 0.61 -10.91
N ILE A 120 -15.35 0.32 -10.58
CA ILE A 120 -14.20 1.15 -11.01
C ILE A 120 -14.14 1.28 -12.53
N ARG A 121 -14.33 0.17 -13.27
CA ARG A 121 -14.33 0.19 -14.74
C ARG A 121 -15.50 0.97 -15.33
N GLN A 122 -16.68 0.87 -14.73
CA GLN A 122 -17.83 1.68 -15.15
C GLN A 122 -17.56 3.17 -14.97
N GLU A 123 -16.89 3.56 -13.89
CA GLU A 123 -16.51 4.95 -13.69
C GLU A 123 -15.47 5.42 -14.71
N ILE A 124 -14.42 4.64 -14.95
CA ILE A 124 -13.41 4.95 -15.98
C ILE A 124 -14.03 5.07 -17.38
N ASP A 125 -15.06 4.28 -17.66
CA ASP A 125 -15.81 4.30 -18.94
C ASP A 125 -16.49 5.66 -19.15
N VAL A 126 -17.21 6.16 -18.15
CA VAL A 126 -18.01 7.39 -18.23
C VAL A 126 -17.27 8.65 -17.81
N ALA A 127 -16.40 8.58 -16.81
CA ALA A 127 -15.67 9.70 -16.21
C ALA A 127 -14.15 9.53 -16.29
N GLY A 128 -13.63 8.89 -17.34
CA GLY A 128 -12.20 8.63 -17.49
C GLY A 128 -11.33 9.88 -17.51
N GLU A 129 -11.84 11.01 -17.95
CA GLU A 129 -11.12 12.30 -17.93
C GLU A 129 -10.87 12.77 -16.49
N GLU A 130 -11.83 12.63 -15.58
CA GLU A 130 -11.64 12.96 -14.18
C GLU A 130 -10.58 12.08 -13.55
N TYR A 131 -10.65 10.76 -13.77
CA TYR A 131 -9.62 9.84 -13.32
C TYR A 131 -8.23 10.23 -13.84
N ARG A 132 -8.10 10.57 -15.13
CA ARG A 132 -6.85 11.04 -15.74
C ARG A 132 -6.37 12.36 -15.16
N SER A 133 -7.27 13.28 -14.88
CA SER A 133 -6.93 14.57 -14.26
C SER A 133 -6.25 14.39 -12.92
N ILE A 134 -6.77 13.48 -12.07
CA ILE A 134 -6.16 13.13 -10.79
C ILE A 134 -4.76 12.53 -11.00
N LEU A 135 -4.61 11.57 -11.92
CA LEU A 135 -3.32 10.92 -12.18
C LEU A 135 -2.28 11.87 -12.77
N ASN A 136 -2.72 12.90 -13.50
CA ASN A 136 -1.85 13.89 -14.15
C ASN A 136 -1.66 15.15 -13.31
N ASP A 137 -2.26 15.25 -12.12
CA ASP A 137 -1.95 16.35 -11.19
C ASP A 137 -0.44 16.39 -10.93
N LYS A 138 0.13 17.60 -10.98
CA LYS A 138 1.59 17.78 -10.89
C LYS A 138 2.16 17.26 -9.58
N THR A 139 1.48 17.55 -8.47
CA THR A 139 1.92 17.12 -7.14
C THR A 139 1.81 15.60 -7.01
N PHE A 140 0.65 15.05 -7.37
CA PHE A 140 0.43 13.60 -7.38
C PHE A 140 1.48 12.87 -8.21
N LYS A 141 1.64 13.27 -9.47
CA LYS A 141 2.54 12.61 -10.43
C LYS A 141 4.02 12.71 -10.04
N SER A 142 4.44 13.83 -9.47
CA SER A 142 5.82 14.00 -8.99
C SER A 142 6.18 13.10 -7.82
N VAL A 143 5.20 12.74 -6.98
CA VAL A 143 5.39 11.90 -5.79
C VAL A 143 5.19 10.42 -6.11
N TRP A 144 4.10 10.08 -6.80
CA TRP A 144 3.66 8.69 -6.98
C TRP A 144 3.94 8.11 -8.37
N GLY A 145 4.25 8.95 -9.35
CA GLY A 145 4.51 8.51 -10.73
C GLY A 145 3.26 7.97 -11.42
N GLU A 146 3.43 6.87 -12.14
CA GLU A 146 2.38 6.28 -12.96
C GLU A 146 1.61 5.18 -12.20
N LEU A 147 0.37 4.93 -12.63
CA LEU A 147 -0.45 3.81 -12.15
C LEU A 147 0.26 2.49 -12.39
N GLN A 148 0.28 1.66 -11.37
CA GLN A 148 0.91 0.35 -11.38
C GLN A 148 -0.11 -0.76 -11.11
N GLY A 149 0.35 -1.99 -11.24
CA GLY A 149 -0.44 -3.15 -10.92
C GLY A 149 -0.65 -4.09 -12.10
N LYS A 150 -1.29 -5.20 -11.84
CA LYS A 150 -1.60 -6.20 -12.87
C LYS A 150 -2.69 -5.68 -13.80
N ALA A 151 -2.49 -5.88 -15.10
CA ALA A 151 -3.47 -5.58 -16.14
C ALA A 151 -3.74 -6.80 -17.01
N VAL A 152 -4.90 -6.86 -17.65
CA VAL A 152 -5.18 -7.85 -18.69
C VAL A 152 -4.52 -7.42 -20.02
N LYS A 153 -4.09 -8.40 -20.80
CA LYS A 153 -3.45 -8.14 -22.12
C LYS A 153 -4.44 -7.64 -23.17
N THR A 154 -5.69 -8.08 -23.09
CA THR A 154 -6.76 -7.74 -24.02
C THR A 154 -7.77 -6.80 -23.37
N ALA A 155 -8.72 -6.27 -24.14
CA ALA A 155 -9.83 -5.53 -23.59
C ALA A 155 -10.62 -6.40 -22.58
N PRO A 156 -11.02 -5.85 -21.42
CA PRO A 156 -11.92 -6.54 -20.52
C PRO A 156 -13.27 -6.82 -21.17
N LYS A 157 -13.98 -7.86 -20.70
CA LYS A 157 -15.31 -8.20 -21.22
C LYS A 157 -16.25 -7.00 -21.10
N GLY A 158 -16.90 -6.65 -22.21
CA GLY A 158 -17.86 -5.54 -22.29
C GLY A 158 -17.26 -4.21 -22.80
N TYR A 159 -15.95 -4.15 -23.07
CA TYR A 159 -15.29 -2.95 -23.58
C TYR A 159 -14.64 -3.19 -24.95
N ALA A 160 -14.71 -2.20 -25.82
CA ALA A 160 -14.08 -2.25 -27.13
C ALA A 160 -12.55 -2.14 -27.02
N LYS A 161 -11.82 -2.71 -27.99
CA LYS A 161 -10.34 -2.68 -27.99
C LYS A 161 -9.78 -1.26 -28.25
N ASP A 162 -10.54 -0.45 -28.95
CA ASP A 162 -10.26 0.93 -29.33
C ASP A 162 -10.92 1.96 -28.39
N HIS A 163 -11.41 1.51 -27.24
CA HIS A 163 -12.01 2.40 -26.24
C HIS A 163 -11.02 3.49 -25.81
N PRO A 164 -11.40 4.79 -25.70
CA PRO A 164 -10.49 5.88 -25.35
C PRO A 164 -9.70 5.68 -24.05
N ASN A 165 -10.33 5.00 -23.07
CA ASN A 165 -9.74 4.71 -21.77
C ASN A 165 -9.28 3.24 -21.62
N ILE A 166 -9.00 2.53 -22.73
CA ILE A 166 -8.69 1.10 -22.69
C ILE A 166 -7.42 0.78 -21.89
N ASP A 167 -6.45 1.67 -21.88
CA ASP A 167 -5.24 1.59 -21.09
C ASP A 167 -5.53 1.49 -19.58
N LEU A 168 -6.46 2.31 -19.07
CA LEU A 168 -6.91 2.29 -17.68
C LEU A 168 -7.86 1.10 -17.39
N LEU A 169 -8.78 0.80 -18.27
CA LEU A 169 -9.75 -0.31 -18.14
C LEU A 169 -9.09 -1.68 -18.02
N ARG A 170 -7.89 -1.85 -18.59
CA ARG A 170 -7.12 -3.09 -18.49
C ARG A 170 -6.61 -3.39 -17.10
N PHE A 171 -6.44 -2.40 -16.24
CA PHE A 171 -5.95 -2.63 -14.89
C PHE A 171 -6.92 -3.47 -14.07
N LYS A 172 -6.35 -4.40 -13.30
CA LYS A 172 -7.02 -5.22 -12.29
C LYS A 172 -6.69 -4.75 -10.88
N GLN A 173 -5.59 -4.03 -10.76
CA GLN A 173 -5.08 -3.41 -9.55
C GLN A 173 -4.83 -1.93 -9.83
N HIS A 174 -5.22 -1.09 -8.92
CA HIS A 174 -5.04 0.36 -9.02
C HIS A 174 -4.17 0.80 -7.86
N ILE A 175 -2.85 0.67 -8.03
CA ILE A 175 -1.86 0.88 -6.97
C ILE A 175 -0.74 1.81 -7.42
N PHE A 176 -0.13 2.45 -6.42
CA PHE A 176 1.06 3.28 -6.57
C PHE A 176 2.11 2.82 -5.58
N ILE A 177 3.38 2.86 -5.97
CA ILE A 177 4.51 2.40 -5.16
C ILE A 177 5.66 3.38 -5.29
N ILE A 178 6.16 3.84 -4.14
CA ILE A 178 7.39 4.62 -4.03
C ILE A 178 8.44 3.73 -3.37
N LYS A 179 9.57 3.51 -4.03
CA LYS A 179 10.70 2.77 -3.47
C LYS A 179 11.62 3.69 -2.68
N TYR A 180 12.14 3.18 -1.59
CA TYR A 180 13.12 3.85 -0.75
C TYR A 180 14.37 2.99 -0.57
N ASP A 181 15.52 3.62 -0.56
CA ASP A 181 16.74 2.95 -0.09
C ASP A 181 16.74 2.85 1.45
N ASP A 182 17.55 1.92 1.96
CA ASP A 182 17.60 1.63 3.39
C ASP A 182 18.09 2.83 4.22
N ASN A 183 18.96 3.68 3.66
CA ASN A 183 19.45 4.87 4.34
C ASN A 183 18.34 5.93 4.45
N ALA A 184 17.56 6.15 3.39
CA ALA A 184 16.45 7.10 3.39
C ALA A 184 15.41 6.75 4.46
N VAL A 185 15.07 5.46 4.61
CA VAL A 185 14.12 4.99 5.64
C VAL A 185 14.64 5.24 7.06
N CYS A 186 15.96 5.22 7.24
CA CYS A 186 16.58 5.43 8.54
C CYS A 186 16.87 6.91 8.87
N GLN A 187 16.44 7.86 8.02
CA GLN A 187 16.58 9.29 8.36
C GLN A 187 15.48 9.75 9.32
N PRO A 188 15.77 10.74 10.16
CA PRO A 188 14.77 11.32 11.08
C PRO A 188 13.52 11.84 10.36
N GLU A 189 13.69 12.35 9.14
CA GLU A 189 12.67 12.98 8.30
C GLU A 189 11.77 11.97 7.59
N PHE A 190 12.08 10.67 7.63
CA PHE A 190 11.34 9.65 6.88
C PHE A 190 9.86 9.58 7.27
N LEU A 191 9.55 9.78 8.55
CA LEU A 191 8.16 9.83 9.03
C LEU A 191 7.36 10.93 8.32
N ASP A 192 7.92 12.13 8.24
CA ASP A 192 7.27 13.29 7.62
C ASP A 192 7.24 13.16 6.09
N HIS A 193 8.25 12.52 5.48
CA HIS A 193 8.23 12.20 4.07
C HIS A 193 7.14 11.20 3.72
N ALA A 194 6.95 10.16 4.54
CA ALA A 194 5.89 9.18 4.35
C ALA A 194 4.50 9.83 4.49
N ASP A 195 4.30 10.67 5.51
CA ASP A 195 3.06 11.39 5.72
C ASP A 195 2.71 12.32 4.54
N LYS A 196 3.66 13.15 4.09
CA LYS A 196 3.48 14.04 2.93
C LYS A 196 3.17 13.27 1.65
N ALA A 197 3.85 12.13 1.43
CA ALA A 197 3.55 11.28 0.28
C ALA A 197 2.11 10.75 0.35
N LEU A 198 1.68 10.29 1.53
CA LEU A 198 0.32 9.79 1.74
C LEU A 198 -0.74 10.92 1.70
N GLN A 199 -0.37 12.14 2.03
CA GLN A 199 -1.24 13.30 1.79
C GLN A 199 -1.41 13.59 0.30
N ALA A 200 -0.34 13.49 -0.49
CA ALA A 200 -0.39 13.72 -1.93
C ALA A 200 -1.28 12.72 -2.70
N VAL A 201 -1.51 11.50 -2.18
CA VAL A 201 -2.38 10.50 -2.81
C VAL A 201 -3.87 10.67 -2.49
N ARG A 202 -4.22 11.59 -1.57
CA ARG A 202 -5.60 11.77 -1.10
C ARG A 202 -6.61 11.97 -2.23
N PRO A 203 -6.38 12.83 -3.24
CA PRO A 203 -7.35 13.00 -4.34
C PRO A 203 -7.73 11.67 -5.00
N PHE A 204 -6.77 10.77 -5.20
CA PHE A 204 -7.01 9.46 -5.79
C PHE A 204 -7.84 8.53 -4.87
N VAL A 205 -7.45 8.38 -3.60
CA VAL A 205 -8.16 7.46 -2.69
C VAL A 205 -9.53 8.00 -2.29
N ASP A 206 -9.73 9.32 -2.33
CA ASP A 206 -11.03 9.95 -2.08
C ASP A 206 -11.97 9.76 -3.27
N PHE A 207 -11.51 10.02 -4.49
CA PHE A 207 -12.24 9.69 -5.73
C PHE A 207 -12.65 8.21 -5.76
N MET A 208 -11.71 7.30 -5.49
CA MET A 208 -12.01 5.87 -5.47
C MET A 208 -12.96 5.47 -4.33
N SER A 209 -12.98 6.22 -3.24
CA SER A 209 -13.96 6.01 -2.17
C SER A 209 -15.36 6.39 -2.62
N GLU A 210 -15.51 7.53 -3.27
CA GLU A 210 -16.77 7.97 -3.87
C GLU A 210 -17.29 6.96 -4.88
N VAL A 211 -16.45 6.57 -5.86
CA VAL A 211 -16.78 5.52 -6.85
C VAL A 211 -17.28 4.24 -6.21
N LEU A 212 -16.69 3.79 -5.11
CA LEU A 212 -17.00 2.52 -4.46
C LEU A 212 -18.10 2.60 -3.39
N THR A 213 -18.64 3.79 -3.14
CA THR A 213 -19.72 4.02 -2.16
C THR A 213 -20.96 4.64 -2.78
N THR A 214 -20.94 4.91 -4.11
CA THR A 214 -22.08 5.41 -4.87
C THR A 214 -22.40 4.50 -6.06
N ASN A 215 -23.63 4.58 -6.55
CA ASN A 215 -24.03 4.01 -7.84
C ASN A 215 -23.61 4.92 -9.00
N ALA A 216 -24.00 4.56 -10.25
CA ALA A 216 -23.68 5.35 -11.44
C ALA A 216 -24.39 6.73 -11.49
N ASP A 217 -25.45 6.89 -10.73
CA ASP A 217 -26.22 8.15 -10.64
C ASP A 217 -25.75 9.04 -9.46
N GLY A 218 -24.66 8.63 -8.76
CA GLY A 218 -24.10 9.35 -7.62
C GLY A 218 -24.86 9.14 -6.31
N GLU A 219 -25.86 8.26 -6.27
CA GLU A 219 -26.59 7.96 -5.04
C GLU A 219 -25.78 7.03 -4.13
N SER A 220 -25.82 7.30 -2.82
CA SER A 220 -25.12 6.51 -1.81
C SER A 220 -25.57 5.05 -1.79
N LEU A 221 -24.61 4.14 -1.71
CA LEU A 221 -24.83 2.70 -1.48
C LEU A 221 -24.68 2.30 -0.01
N LEU A 222 -24.56 3.28 0.89
CA LEU A 222 -24.33 3.09 2.33
C LEU A 222 -25.58 3.33 3.13
#